data_4cd20a5f44a2cd567871dc430d6d88d5
#
_entry.id   4cd20a5f44a2cd567871dc430d6d88d5
#
_cell.length_a   1.000
_cell.length_b   1.000
_cell.length_c   1.000
_cell.angle_alpha   90.00
_cell.angle_beta   90.00
_cell.angle_gamma   90.00
#
_symmetry.space_group_name_H-M   'P 1'
#
loop_
_entity.id
_entity.type
_entity.pdbx_description
1 polymer ?
#
loop_
_entity_poly.entity_id
_entity_poly.type
_entity_poly.pdbx_seq_one_letter_code
_entity_poly.pdbx_strand_id
1 'polypeptide(L)'
;LRPETTWRLDGDILIETTGKGERRWPLASARSLTLAPPGPGRRCAAWLAFPRGRATLVSHSWSGPGRFEDRSDSFGPFVRALAARLAEVAPGARVAAAGQTGLGGVTWSIGLLGAGVAALLVFSLLSDTASLGVSLAARLLFALIMIFAVTPWLRPPPPALDPRDLPRSLTP
;
A
#
# COMPACT_ATOMS: atom_id res chain seq x y z
N LEU A 1 -7.06 -13.11 20.02
CA LEU A 1 -6.29 -11.92 20.40
C LEU A 1 -4.99 -11.93 19.59
N ARG A 2 -4.79 -10.91 18.73
CA ARG A 2 -3.47 -10.72 18.10
C ARG A 2 -2.52 -10.17 19.17
N PRO A 3 -1.35 -10.78 19.38
CA PRO A 3 -0.38 -10.26 20.34
C PRO A 3 0.04 -8.85 19.92
N GLU A 4 0.21 -7.99 20.90
CA GLU A 4 0.74 -6.65 20.71
C GLU A 4 2.14 -6.75 20.08
N THR A 5 2.40 -5.93 19.06
CA THR A 5 3.70 -5.86 18.41
C THR A 5 4.36 -4.55 18.80
N THR A 6 5.53 -4.65 19.42
CA THR A 6 6.36 -3.50 19.80
C THR A 6 7.58 -3.42 18.88
N TRP A 7 7.93 -2.20 18.50
CA TRP A 7 9.07 -1.92 17.64
C TRP A 7 10.12 -1.12 18.40
N ARG A 8 11.36 -1.53 18.29
CA ARG A 8 12.51 -0.83 18.86
C ARG A 8 13.64 -0.74 17.83
N LEU A 9 14.25 0.43 17.76
CA LEU A 9 15.47 0.64 16.97
C LEU A 9 16.66 0.54 17.92
N ASP A 10 17.57 -0.40 17.64
CA ASP A 10 18.78 -0.64 18.42
C ASP A 10 19.99 -0.60 17.49
N GLY A 11 20.63 0.57 17.42
CA GLY A 11 21.68 0.83 16.45
C GLY A 11 21.21 0.61 15.01
N ASP A 12 21.76 -0.40 14.36
CA ASP A 12 21.48 -0.76 12.95
C ASP A 12 20.47 -1.90 12.81
N ILE A 13 19.80 -2.24 13.89
CA ILE A 13 18.84 -3.36 13.92
C ILE A 13 17.48 -2.85 14.35
N LEU A 14 16.47 -3.12 13.53
CA LEU A 14 15.08 -2.95 13.90
C LEU A 14 14.60 -4.24 14.58
N ILE A 15 14.12 -4.13 15.81
CA ILE A 15 13.64 -5.26 16.62
C ILE A 15 12.12 -5.22 16.67
N GLU A 16 11.51 -6.32 16.24
CA GLU A 16 10.08 -6.59 16.33
C GLU A 16 9.85 -7.56 17.49
N THR A 17 9.16 -7.12 18.53
CA THR A 17 8.77 -7.97 19.66
C THR A 17 7.29 -8.27 19.57
N THR A 18 6.95 -9.54 19.53
CA THR A 18 5.58 -10.04 19.52
C THR A 18 5.38 -11.02 20.67
N GLY A 19 4.15 -11.36 21.00
CA GLY A 19 3.87 -12.39 22.01
C GLY A 19 4.48 -13.79 21.68
N LYS A 20 5.04 -13.96 20.48
CA LYS A 20 5.69 -15.20 20.04
C LYS A 20 7.24 -15.13 20.10
N GLY A 21 7.80 -13.96 20.42
CA GLY A 21 9.25 -13.74 20.49
C GLY A 21 9.72 -12.51 19.76
N GLU A 22 11.03 -12.38 19.66
CA GLU A 22 11.70 -11.28 18.99
C GLU A 22 12.16 -11.69 17.59
N ARG A 23 11.99 -10.76 16.64
CA ARG A 23 12.58 -10.83 15.30
C ARG A 23 13.48 -9.63 15.08
N ARG A 24 14.68 -9.87 14.57
CA ARG A 24 15.69 -8.85 14.31
C ARG A 24 15.84 -8.61 12.82
N TRP A 25 15.78 -7.35 12.41
CA TRP A 25 15.83 -6.92 11.03
C TRP A 25 17.05 -5.99 10.85
N PRO A 26 18.18 -6.48 10.28
CA PRO A 26 19.36 -5.64 10.06
C PRO A 26 19.06 -4.61 8.96
N LEU A 27 19.17 -3.32 9.27
CA LEU A 27 18.87 -2.22 8.36
C LEU A 27 19.79 -2.21 7.13
N ALA A 28 21.02 -2.67 7.28
CA ALA A 28 21.97 -2.80 6.17
C ALA A 28 21.46 -3.68 5.01
N SER A 29 20.54 -4.60 5.29
CA SER A 29 19.91 -5.45 4.28
C SER A 29 18.58 -4.93 3.75
N ALA A 30 18.11 -3.79 4.22
CA ALA A 30 16.85 -3.21 3.77
C ALA A 30 16.96 -2.73 2.31
N ARG A 31 15.92 -2.99 1.53
CA ARG A 31 15.83 -2.60 0.11
C ARG A 31 15.01 -1.33 -0.09
N SER A 32 13.95 -1.17 0.68
CA SER A 32 13.09 0.00 0.58
C SER A 32 12.30 0.25 1.85
N LEU A 33 12.02 1.52 2.10
CA LEU A 33 11.05 2.00 3.09
C LEU A 33 9.92 2.70 2.34
N THR A 34 8.70 2.22 2.51
CA THR A 34 7.51 2.80 1.89
C THR A 34 6.59 3.33 2.97
N LEU A 35 6.20 4.60 2.87
CA LEU A 35 5.33 5.28 3.82
C LEU A 35 3.94 5.43 3.21
N ALA A 36 2.90 4.95 3.88
CA ALA A 36 1.54 5.26 3.49
C ALA A 36 1.14 6.64 4.02
N PRO A 37 0.50 7.47 3.20
CA PRO A 37 -0.13 8.68 3.69
C PRO A 37 -1.23 8.33 4.71
N PRO A 38 -1.52 9.22 5.66
CA PRO A 38 -2.57 8.99 6.64
C PRO A 38 -3.92 8.73 5.93
N GLY A 39 -4.47 7.56 6.19
CA GLY A 39 -5.79 7.17 5.73
C GLY A 39 -6.91 7.76 6.59
N PRO A 40 -8.17 7.35 6.36
CA PRO A 40 -9.29 7.71 7.21
C PRO A 40 -8.96 7.39 8.68
N GLY A 41 -9.19 8.35 9.59
CA GLY A 41 -8.86 8.20 11.01
C GLY A 41 -7.38 8.36 11.34
N ARG A 42 -6.60 9.08 10.52
CA ARG A 42 -5.15 9.35 10.71
C ARG A 42 -4.27 8.12 10.86
N ARG A 43 -4.70 6.99 10.34
CA ARG A 43 -3.93 5.74 10.39
C ARG A 43 -2.77 5.79 9.41
N CYS A 44 -1.55 5.74 9.95
CA CYS A 44 -0.33 5.69 9.18
C CYS A 44 0.26 4.29 9.17
N ALA A 45 0.96 3.95 8.10
CA ALA A 45 1.69 2.70 8.01
C ALA A 45 3.03 2.92 7.30
N ALA A 46 4.02 2.13 7.67
CA ALA A 46 5.30 2.09 7.02
C ALA A 46 5.69 0.63 6.76
N TRP A 47 6.25 0.37 5.59
CA TRP A 47 6.72 -0.96 5.21
C TRP A 47 8.19 -0.92 4.88
N LEU A 48 8.95 -1.70 5.59
CA LEU A 48 10.37 -1.89 5.34
C LEU A 48 10.57 -3.24 4.67
N ALA A 49 11.05 -3.25 3.42
CA ALA A 49 11.27 -4.46 2.65
C ALA A 49 12.70 -4.97 2.81
N PHE A 50 12.83 -6.26 3.05
CA PHE A 50 14.07 -7.00 3.16
C PHE A 50 14.13 -8.14 2.14
N PRO A 51 15.29 -8.74 1.84
CA PRO A 51 15.39 -9.87 0.92
C PRO A 51 14.54 -11.08 1.31
N ARG A 52 14.32 -11.28 2.61
CA ARG A 52 13.58 -12.42 3.16
C ARG A 52 12.33 -12.04 3.93
N GLY A 53 11.68 -10.95 3.59
CA GLY A 53 10.44 -10.56 4.24
C GLY A 53 10.21 -9.07 4.29
N ARG A 54 9.20 -8.67 5.05
CA ARG A 54 8.78 -7.29 5.20
C ARG A 54 8.39 -7.01 6.65
N ALA A 55 8.90 -5.95 7.22
CA ALA A 55 8.43 -5.39 8.47
C ALA A 55 7.32 -4.38 8.18
N THR A 56 6.21 -4.48 8.91
CA THR A 56 5.06 -3.59 8.77
C THR A 56 4.82 -2.87 10.08
N LEU A 57 5.08 -1.57 10.07
CA LEU A 57 4.84 -0.68 11.19
C LEU A 57 3.51 0.03 10.99
N VAL A 58 2.72 0.15 12.04
CA VAL A 58 1.42 0.84 11.98
C VAL A 58 1.28 1.78 13.17
N SER A 59 0.63 2.92 12.95
CA SER A 59 0.40 3.94 13.99
C SER A 59 -0.75 3.62 14.95
N HIS A 60 -1.35 2.46 14.84
CA HIS A 60 -2.46 2.05 15.69
C HIS A 60 -2.27 0.64 16.21
N SER A 61 -2.67 0.39 17.44
CA SER A 61 -2.74 -0.95 18.00
C SER A 61 -4.20 -1.34 18.25
N TRP A 62 -4.48 -2.62 18.13
CA TRP A 62 -5.80 -3.15 18.44
C TRP A 62 -5.89 -3.44 19.93
N SER A 63 -6.79 -2.74 20.66
CA SER A 63 -6.96 -2.88 22.10
C SER A 63 -8.22 -3.71 22.48
N GLY A 64 -9.07 -4.05 21.50
CA GLY A 64 -10.28 -4.85 21.73
C GLY A 64 -11.24 -4.81 20.54
N PRO A 65 -12.37 -5.52 20.60
CA PRO A 65 -13.37 -5.53 19.52
C PRO A 65 -13.82 -4.11 19.18
N GLY A 66 -13.48 -3.65 17.95
CA GLY A 66 -13.81 -2.32 17.44
C GLY A 66 -13.02 -1.16 18.09
N ARG A 67 -12.06 -1.44 18.98
CA ARG A 67 -11.26 -0.41 19.66
C ARG A 67 -9.83 -0.43 19.14
N PHE A 68 -9.38 0.73 18.64
CA PHE A 68 -8.01 0.96 18.21
C PHE A 68 -7.43 2.09 19.06
N GLU A 69 -6.25 1.88 19.57
CA GLU A 69 -5.46 2.90 20.24
C GLU A 69 -4.60 3.61 19.20
N ASP A 70 -4.72 4.93 19.14
CA ASP A 70 -3.91 5.77 18.26
C ASP A 70 -2.54 5.99 18.91
N ARG A 71 -1.49 5.67 18.19
CA ARG A 71 -0.08 5.86 18.58
C ARG A 71 0.67 6.75 17.59
N SER A 72 -0.05 7.62 16.90
CA SER A 72 0.52 8.54 15.91
C SER A 72 1.62 9.41 16.50
N ASP A 73 1.49 9.84 17.76
CA ASP A 73 2.47 10.69 18.44
C ASP A 73 3.86 10.03 18.57
N SER A 74 3.90 8.72 18.76
CA SER A 74 5.16 7.95 18.83
C SER A 74 5.62 7.45 17.45
N PHE A 75 4.69 7.21 16.55
CA PHE A 75 4.95 6.66 15.22
C PHE A 75 5.77 7.62 14.35
N GLY A 76 5.38 8.90 14.28
CA GLY A 76 6.05 9.88 13.43
C GLY A 76 7.53 10.06 13.77
N PRO A 77 7.90 10.37 15.03
CA PRO A 77 9.28 10.46 15.47
C PRO A 77 10.08 9.17 15.23
N PHE A 78 9.46 8.01 15.51
CA PHE A 78 10.11 6.71 15.31
C PHE A 78 10.44 6.46 13.84
N VAL A 79 9.50 6.69 12.92
CA VAL A 79 9.71 6.49 11.49
C VAL A 79 10.74 7.45 10.93
N ARG A 80 10.81 8.70 11.42
CA ARG A 80 11.87 9.65 11.03
C ARG A 80 13.25 9.18 11.49
N ALA A 81 13.37 8.74 12.73
CA ALA A 81 14.63 8.18 13.24
C ALA A 81 15.06 6.93 12.44
N LEU A 82 14.11 6.06 12.13
CA LEU A 82 14.34 4.88 11.29
C LEU A 82 14.81 5.24 9.89
N ALA A 83 14.18 6.22 9.24
CA ALA A 83 14.55 6.66 7.89
C ALA A 83 15.93 7.34 7.89
N ALA A 84 16.23 8.18 8.87
CA ALA A 84 17.54 8.81 9.02
C ALA A 84 18.64 7.74 9.19
N ARG A 85 18.40 6.76 10.06
CA ARG A 85 19.36 5.66 10.25
C ARG A 85 19.51 4.79 9.02
N LEU A 86 18.42 4.52 8.32
CA LEU A 86 18.44 3.79 7.05
C LEU A 86 19.30 4.49 5.99
N ALA A 87 19.24 5.83 5.91
CA ALA A 87 20.07 6.61 4.99
C ALA A 87 21.58 6.48 5.26
N GLU A 88 21.95 6.28 6.53
CA GLU A 88 23.35 6.11 6.92
C GLU A 88 23.86 4.69 6.63
N VAL A 89 23.06 3.68 6.99
CA VAL A 89 23.47 2.27 6.98
C VAL A 89 23.23 1.61 5.63
N ALA A 90 22.19 2.02 4.90
CA ALA A 90 21.79 1.48 3.60
C ALA A 90 21.47 2.61 2.60
N PRO A 91 22.46 3.38 2.13
CA PRO A 91 22.22 4.53 1.23
C PRO A 91 21.60 4.14 -0.11
N GLY A 92 21.65 2.86 -0.51
CA GLY A 92 20.97 2.33 -1.67
C GLY A 92 19.50 1.95 -1.45
N ALA A 93 19.00 2.01 -0.21
CA ALA A 93 17.62 1.71 0.08
C ALA A 93 16.70 2.83 -0.41
N ARG A 94 15.67 2.46 -1.17
CA ARG A 94 14.72 3.43 -1.71
C ARG A 94 13.69 3.83 -0.67
N VAL A 95 13.58 5.12 -0.37
CA VAL A 95 12.49 5.67 0.44
C VAL A 95 11.45 6.28 -0.48
N ALA A 96 10.18 5.90 -0.32
CA ALA A 96 9.11 6.39 -1.17
C ALA A 96 7.79 6.53 -0.38
N ALA A 97 6.97 7.51 -0.77
CA ALA A 97 5.58 7.49 -0.36
C ALA A 97 4.85 6.37 -1.10
N ALA A 98 4.03 5.60 -0.40
CA ALA A 98 3.05 4.77 -1.08
C ALA A 98 2.19 5.71 -1.90
N GLY A 99 2.24 5.59 -3.22
CA GLY A 99 1.33 6.34 -4.06
C GLY A 99 -0.07 6.10 -3.49
N GLN A 100 -0.87 7.14 -3.36
CA GLN A 100 -2.30 6.97 -3.26
C GLN A 100 -2.67 6.18 -4.51
N THR A 101 -2.62 4.87 -4.39
CA THR A 101 -3.22 4.03 -5.41
C THR A 101 -4.65 4.50 -5.43
N GLY A 102 -4.98 5.30 -6.43
CA GLY A 102 -6.35 5.69 -6.68
C GLY A 102 -7.15 4.43 -7.01
N LEU A 103 -7.22 3.51 -6.03
CA LEU A 103 -8.13 2.38 -6.07
C LEU A 103 -9.54 2.89 -6.36
N GLY A 104 -9.89 4.10 -5.89
CA GLY A 104 -11.12 4.78 -6.25
C GLY A 104 -11.24 4.97 -7.77
N GLY A 105 -10.25 5.53 -8.46
CA GLY A 105 -10.31 5.75 -9.91
C GLY A 105 -10.37 4.44 -10.70
N VAL A 106 -9.59 3.43 -10.31
CA VAL A 106 -9.60 2.12 -10.98
C VAL A 106 -10.89 1.37 -10.70
N THR A 107 -11.39 1.39 -9.46
CA THR A 107 -12.67 0.74 -9.10
C THR A 107 -13.86 1.40 -9.81
N TRP A 108 -13.88 2.73 -9.91
CA TRP A 108 -14.88 3.45 -10.68
C TRP A 108 -14.83 3.13 -12.17
N SER A 109 -13.64 3.07 -12.76
CA SER A 109 -13.48 2.71 -14.17
C SER A 109 -13.94 1.28 -14.47
N ILE A 110 -13.62 0.34 -13.60
CA ILE A 110 -14.09 -1.06 -13.71
C ILE A 110 -15.61 -1.14 -13.55
N GLY A 111 -16.17 -0.43 -12.57
CA GLY A 111 -17.61 -0.37 -12.35
C GLY A 111 -18.37 0.21 -13.54
N LEU A 112 -17.89 1.32 -14.10
CA LEU A 112 -18.51 1.98 -15.25
C LEU A 112 -18.44 1.12 -16.51
N LEU A 113 -17.32 0.48 -16.79
CA LEU A 113 -17.14 -0.44 -17.91
C LEU A 113 -17.98 -1.71 -17.74
N GLY A 114 -18.05 -2.27 -16.54
CA GLY A 114 -18.90 -3.42 -16.24
C GLY A 114 -20.38 -3.09 -16.45
N ALA A 115 -20.84 -1.94 -16.00
CA ALA A 115 -22.20 -1.45 -16.24
C ALA A 115 -22.48 -1.23 -17.73
N GLY A 116 -21.51 -0.70 -18.49
CA GLY A 116 -21.61 -0.53 -19.94
C GLY A 116 -21.74 -1.87 -20.70
N VAL A 117 -20.96 -2.86 -20.30
CA VAL A 117 -21.07 -4.23 -20.89
C VAL A 117 -22.43 -4.85 -20.56
N ALA A 118 -22.91 -4.72 -19.33
CA ALA A 118 -24.23 -5.22 -18.92
C ALA A 118 -25.37 -4.54 -19.68
N ALA A 119 -25.32 -3.21 -19.83
CA ALA A 119 -26.30 -2.45 -20.59
C ALA A 119 -26.32 -2.86 -22.07
N LEU A 120 -25.17 -3.07 -22.69
CA LEU A 120 -25.05 -3.55 -24.09
C LEU A 120 -25.65 -4.95 -24.26
N LEU A 121 -25.44 -5.86 -23.31
CA LEU A 121 -26.01 -7.19 -23.35
C LEU A 121 -27.54 -7.15 -23.24
N VAL A 122 -28.08 -6.38 -22.28
CA VAL A 122 -29.52 -6.21 -22.11
C VAL A 122 -30.16 -5.59 -23.37
N PHE A 123 -29.58 -4.53 -23.91
CA PHE A 123 -30.04 -3.88 -25.12
C PHE A 123 -30.03 -4.83 -26.32
N SER A 124 -28.98 -5.63 -26.48
CA SER A 124 -28.84 -6.61 -27.55
C SER A 124 -29.89 -7.72 -27.48
N LEU A 125 -30.22 -8.19 -26.29
CA LEU A 125 -31.30 -9.16 -26.08
C LEU A 125 -32.67 -8.63 -26.41
N LEU A 126 -32.93 -7.33 -26.11
CA LEU A 126 -34.20 -6.66 -26.38
C LEU A 126 -34.40 -6.30 -27.87
N SER A 127 -33.30 -6.13 -28.63
CA SER A 127 -33.32 -5.64 -30.01
C SER A 127 -33.16 -6.72 -31.06
N ASP A 128 -33.24 -8.00 -30.70
CA ASP A 128 -33.08 -9.16 -31.59
C ASP A 128 -31.75 -9.19 -32.35
N THR A 129 -30.74 -8.43 -31.86
CA THR A 129 -29.38 -8.33 -32.39
C THR A 129 -28.39 -9.09 -31.52
N ALA A 130 -28.82 -10.18 -30.91
CA ALA A 130 -28.06 -10.91 -29.88
C ALA A 130 -26.65 -11.29 -30.31
N SER A 131 -26.45 -11.71 -31.56
CA SER A 131 -25.14 -12.14 -32.07
C SER A 131 -24.13 -10.98 -32.16
N LEU A 132 -24.57 -9.79 -32.61
CA LEU A 132 -23.73 -8.59 -32.69
C LEU A 132 -23.42 -8.04 -31.32
N GLY A 133 -24.42 -8.00 -30.42
CA GLY A 133 -24.23 -7.50 -29.05
C GLY A 133 -23.29 -8.36 -28.21
N VAL A 134 -23.43 -9.70 -28.34
CA VAL A 134 -22.52 -10.63 -27.65
C VAL A 134 -21.09 -10.50 -28.17
N SER A 135 -20.90 -10.36 -29.49
CA SER A 135 -19.56 -10.15 -30.07
C SER A 135 -18.93 -8.85 -29.61
N LEU A 136 -19.69 -7.75 -29.56
CA LEU A 136 -19.19 -6.45 -29.10
C LEU A 136 -18.89 -6.47 -27.60
N ALA A 137 -19.76 -7.06 -26.78
CA ALA A 137 -19.55 -7.21 -25.36
C ALA A 137 -18.31 -8.04 -25.04
N ALA A 138 -18.07 -9.12 -25.78
CA ALA A 138 -16.87 -9.95 -25.62
C ALA A 138 -15.59 -9.16 -25.95
N ARG A 139 -15.59 -8.34 -27.00
CA ARG A 139 -14.46 -7.49 -27.38
C ARG A 139 -14.18 -6.42 -26.31
N LEU A 140 -15.22 -5.78 -25.79
CA LEU A 140 -15.09 -4.79 -24.72
C LEU A 140 -14.57 -5.42 -23.42
N LEU A 141 -15.06 -6.61 -23.07
CA LEU A 141 -14.57 -7.35 -21.91
C LEU A 141 -13.09 -7.72 -22.05
N PHE A 142 -12.70 -8.18 -23.25
CA PHE A 142 -11.30 -8.49 -23.53
C PHE A 142 -10.43 -7.23 -23.42
N ALA A 143 -10.86 -6.11 -24.00
CA ALA A 143 -10.13 -4.83 -23.90
C ALA A 143 -10.01 -4.38 -22.43
N LEU A 144 -11.06 -4.55 -21.63
CA LEU A 144 -11.04 -4.25 -20.19
C LEU A 144 -10.02 -5.10 -19.44
N ILE A 145 -9.99 -6.41 -19.70
CA ILE A 145 -9.01 -7.33 -19.10
C ILE A 145 -7.59 -6.92 -19.49
N MET A 146 -7.36 -6.57 -20.75
CA MET A 146 -6.05 -6.11 -21.22
C MET A 146 -5.61 -4.80 -20.57
N ILE A 147 -6.51 -3.81 -20.48
CA ILE A 147 -6.23 -2.54 -19.80
C ILE A 147 -5.87 -2.82 -18.32
N PHE A 148 -6.63 -3.67 -17.66
CA PHE A 148 -6.37 -4.01 -16.25
C PHE A 148 -5.03 -4.75 -16.08
N ALA A 149 -4.71 -5.67 -16.97
CA ALA A 149 -3.45 -6.41 -16.94
C ALA A 149 -2.23 -5.52 -17.21
N VAL A 150 -2.36 -4.51 -18.09
CA VAL A 150 -1.24 -3.62 -18.47
C VAL A 150 -1.10 -2.42 -17.53
N THR A 151 -2.18 -1.96 -16.89
CA THR A 151 -2.17 -0.80 -15.98
C THR A 151 -1.09 -0.84 -14.90
N PRO A 152 -0.80 -1.96 -14.20
CA PRO A 152 0.27 -2.03 -13.21
C PRO A 152 1.66 -1.73 -13.79
N TRP A 153 1.87 -2.07 -15.06
CA TRP A 153 3.17 -1.88 -15.76
C TRP A 153 3.37 -0.44 -16.24
N LEU A 154 2.27 0.28 -16.48
CA LEU A 154 2.29 1.67 -16.94
C LEU A 154 2.40 2.68 -15.78
N ARG A 155 2.26 2.24 -14.52
CA ARG A 155 2.36 3.14 -13.38
C ARG A 155 3.80 3.57 -13.18
N PRO A 156 4.06 4.89 -13.17
CA PRO A 156 5.38 5.37 -12.82
C PRO A 156 5.70 4.93 -11.38
N PRO A 157 6.96 4.57 -11.12
CA PRO A 157 7.37 4.26 -9.77
C PRO A 157 7.10 5.49 -8.88
N PRO A 158 6.68 5.29 -7.61
CA PRO A 158 6.42 6.39 -6.70
C PRO A 158 7.68 7.25 -6.56
N PRO A 159 7.54 8.58 -6.40
CA PRO A 159 8.69 9.48 -6.26
C PRO A 159 9.53 9.05 -5.06
N ALA A 160 10.85 9.06 -5.26
CA ALA A 160 11.78 8.84 -4.17
C ALA A 160 11.73 10.06 -3.23
N LEU A 161 11.70 9.77 -1.94
CA LEU A 161 11.75 10.78 -0.88
C LEU A 161 13.17 10.86 -0.33
N ASP A 162 13.58 12.06 0.09
CA ASP A 162 14.79 12.20 0.90
C ASP A 162 14.51 11.61 2.29
N PRO A 163 15.24 10.56 2.70
CA PRO A 163 15.04 9.95 4.00
C PRO A 163 15.36 10.87 5.18
N ARG A 164 16.12 11.96 4.94
CA ARG A 164 16.48 12.96 5.95
C ARG A 164 15.43 14.06 6.10
N ASP A 165 14.61 14.27 5.06
CA ASP A 165 13.56 15.30 5.04
C ASP A 165 12.22 14.69 4.66
N LEU A 166 11.69 13.88 5.57
CA LEU A 166 10.36 13.27 5.37
C LEU A 166 9.25 14.30 5.58
N PRO A 167 8.31 14.44 4.62
CA PRO A 167 7.18 15.34 4.76
C PRO A 167 6.35 15.03 6.02
N ARG A 168 6.01 16.07 6.78
CA ARG A 168 5.16 15.94 7.99
C ARG A 168 3.78 15.34 7.70
N SER A 169 3.31 15.45 6.46
CA SER A 169 2.07 14.81 6.01
C SER A 169 2.12 13.28 6.02
N LEU A 170 3.31 12.67 5.99
CA LEU A 170 3.50 11.22 6.02
C LEU A 170 3.88 10.71 7.41
N THR A 171 4.32 11.60 8.29
CA THR A 171 4.77 11.28 9.66
C THR A 171 4.15 12.30 10.64
N PRO A 172 2.83 12.24 10.83
CA PRO A 172 2.12 13.19 11.69
C PRO A 172 2.61 13.13 13.14
#